data_7f75c1278d49321527bb1e8cb557c8e4
#
_entry.id   7f75c1278d49321527bb1e8cb557c8e4
#
_cell.length_a   1.000
_cell.length_b   1.000
_cell.length_c   1.000
_cell.angle_alpha   90.00
_cell.angle_beta   90.00
_cell.angle_gamma   90.00
#
_symmetry.space_group_name_H-M   'P 1'
#
loop_
_entity.id
_entity.type
_entity.pdbx_description
1 polymer ?
#
loop_
_entity_poly.entity_id
_entity_poly.type
_entity_poly.pdbx_seq_one_letter_code
_entity_poly.pdbx_strand_id
1 'polypeptide(L)'
;MMDLEAAIGAAFEEACREELEAPKPGNVHVLGAGHAMTVDDFRLAARHAAPFVAASGAPVGQRISRAIMASVGATGQNINLGIVLLCVPLAAAAEKARPHLRAAVTHVLERLDREDASLAFEAILRASPGGLGEAPRYDVRSPPTVSLREAMAEAASRAST
;
A
#
# COMPACT_ATOMS: atom_id res chain seq x y z
N MET A 1 -2.12 -24.15 14.60
CA MET A 1 -2.97 -23.37 13.67
C MET A 1 -2.27 -22.04 13.50
N MET A 2 -1.90 -21.65 12.28
CA MET A 2 -1.21 -20.38 12.02
C MET A 2 -2.20 -19.23 12.34
N ASP A 3 -1.74 -18.24 13.07
CA ASP A 3 -2.52 -17.03 13.33
C ASP A 3 -2.82 -16.29 12.03
N LEU A 4 -4.02 -15.72 11.91
CA LEU A 4 -4.47 -15.06 10.68
C LEU A 4 -3.57 -13.85 10.33
N GLU A 5 -3.15 -13.08 11.34
CA GLU A 5 -2.20 -11.98 11.13
C GLU A 5 -0.87 -12.49 10.56
N ALA A 6 -0.33 -13.56 11.13
CA ALA A 6 0.89 -14.18 10.62
C ALA A 6 0.73 -14.67 9.18
N ALA A 7 -0.44 -15.25 8.84
CA ALA A 7 -0.74 -15.71 7.49
C ALA A 7 -0.82 -14.54 6.48
N ILE A 8 -1.50 -13.44 6.85
CA ILE A 8 -1.61 -12.24 6.01
C ILE A 8 -0.24 -11.58 5.83
N GLY A 9 0.55 -11.45 6.89
CA GLY A 9 1.89 -10.88 6.83
C GLY A 9 2.80 -11.68 5.91
N ALA A 10 2.80 -13.00 6.04
CA ALA A 10 3.58 -13.90 5.17
C ALA A 10 3.13 -13.81 3.70
N ALA A 11 1.82 -13.75 3.44
CA ALA A 11 1.28 -13.58 2.09
C ALA A 11 1.68 -12.24 1.46
N PHE A 12 1.73 -11.16 2.25
CA PHE A 12 2.20 -9.86 1.79
C PHE A 12 3.69 -9.89 1.43
N GLU A 13 4.55 -10.47 2.28
CA GLU A 13 5.99 -10.61 1.99
C GLU A 13 6.23 -11.45 0.75
N GLU A 14 5.45 -12.53 0.57
CA GLU A 14 5.52 -13.38 -0.61
C GLU A 14 5.10 -12.64 -1.88
N ALA A 15 4.01 -11.86 -1.84
CA ALA A 15 3.58 -11.03 -2.97
C ALA A 15 4.64 -9.99 -3.36
N CYS A 16 5.32 -9.37 -2.38
CA CYS A 16 6.43 -8.47 -2.63
C CYS A 16 7.62 -9.19 -3.28
N ARG A 17 7.91 -10.42 -2.87
CA ARG A 17 8.96 -11.25 -3.46
C ARG A 17 8.64 -11.62 -4.92
N GLU A 18 7.43 -12.08 -5.18
CA GLU A 18 6.97 -12.41 -6.54
C GLU A 18 6.99 -11.21 -7.48
N GLU A 19 6.65 -10.03 -6.96
CA GLU A 19 6.74 -8.77 -7.72
C GLU A 19 8.16 -8.46 -8.17
N LEU A 20 9.17 -8.71 -7.33
CA LEU A 20 10.59 -8.56 -7.66
C LEU A 20 11.10 -9.59 -8.68
N GLU A 21 10.53 -10.80 -8.66
CA GLU A 21 10.89 -11.87 -9.58
C GLU A 21 10.29 -11.67 -10.98
N ALA A 22 9.21 -10.89 -11.08
CA ALA A 22 8.55 -10.59 -12.35
C ALA A 22 9.29 -9.50 -13.13
N PRO A 23 9.95 -9.81 -14.27
CA PRO A 23 10.64 -8.80 -15.07
C PRO A 23 9.64 -7.77 -15.63
N LYS A 24 9.88 -6.50 -15.30
CA LYS A 24 9.06 -5.39 -15.82
C LYS A 24 9.98 -4.29 -16.32
N PRO A 25 9.76 -3.73 -17.53
CA PRO A 25 10.52 -2.59 -18.02
C PRO A 25 10.45 -1.41 -17.03
N GLY A 26 11.61 -0.89 -16.63
CA GLY A 26 11.71 0.27 -15.74
C GLY A 26 11.60 -0.01 -14.24
N ASN A 27 11.29 -1.24 -13.81
CA ASN A 27 11.26 -1.62 -12.40
C ASN A 27 12.55 -2.32 -11.96
N VAL A 28 12.85 -2.24 -10.66
CA VAL A 28 13.86 -3.10 -10.02
C VAL A 28 13.35 -4.53 -10.03
N HIS A 29 14.18 -5.45 -10.47
CA HIS A 29 13.91 -6.89 -10.42
C HIS A 29 15.23 -7.64 -10.18
N VAL A 30 15.16 -8.93 -9.85
CA VAL A 30 16.33 -9.75 -9.49
C VAL A 30 17.45 -9.80 -10.57
N LEU A 31 17.12 -9.47 -11.81
CA LEU A 31 18.07 -9.43 -12.92
C LEU A 31 18.58 -8.02 -13.26
N GLY A 32 18.15 -6.96 -12.56
CA GLY A 32 18.56 -5.58 -12.84
C GLY A 32 18.31 -4.63 -11.67
N ALA A 33 19.37 -3.98 -11.20
CA ALA A 33 19.25 -2.87 -10.25
C ALA A 33 18.77 -1.61 -10.98
N GLY A 34 17.77 -0.93 -10.42
CA GLY A 34 17.29 0.36 -10.92
C GLY A 34 17.30 1.43 -9.83
N HIS A 35 17.60 2.68 -10.19
CA HIS A 35 17.47 3.85 -9.33
C HIS A 35 18.15 3.78 -7.95
N ALA A 36 19.35 3.20 -7.84
CA ALA A 36 20.11 3.03 -6.60
C ALA A 36 19.40 2.17 -5.52
N MET A 37 18.35 1.43 -5.86
CA MET A 37 17.64 0.48 -4.99
C MET A 37 18.11 -0.94 -5.26
N THR A 38 18.30 -1.72 -4.22
CA THR A 38 18.70 -3.12 -4.30
C THR A 38 17.52 -4.06 -3.99
N VAL A 39 17.63 -5.32 -4.42
CA VAL A 39 16.65 -6.36 -4.05
C VAL A 39 16.53 -6.51 -2.54
N ASP A 40 17.61 -6.31 -1.79
CA ASP A 40 17.61 -6.42 -0.34
C ASP A 40 16.87 -5.26 0.33
N ASP A 41 16.90 -4.05 -0.25
CA ASP A 41 16.08 -2.92 0.21
C ASP A 41 14.59 -3.24 0.07
N PHE A 42 14.18 -3.86 -1.04
CA PHE A 42 12.78 -4.29 -1.24
C PHE A 42 12.35 -5.35 -0.22
N ARG A 43 13.20 -6.34 0.04
CA ARG A 43 12.95 -7.37 1.05
C ARG A 43 12.86 -6.78 2.47
N LEU A 44 13.74 -5.84 2.77
CA LEU A 44 13.75 -5.14 4.05
C LEU A 44 12.48 -4.31 4.23
N ALA A 45 12.10 -3.54 3.21
CA ALA A 45 10.87 -2.76 3.20
C ALA A 45 9.63 -3.64 3.43
N ALA A 46 9.52 -4.77 2.71
CA ALA A 46 8.41 -5.71 2.84
C ALA A 46 8.30 -6.28 4.27
N ARG A 47 9.41 -6.75 4.83
CA ARG A 47 9.46 -7.28 6.21
C ARG A 47 9.00 -6.26 7.26
N HIS A 48 9.43 -5.00 7.12
CA HIS A 48 9.06 -3.96 8.06
C HIS A 48 7.62 -3.48 7.90
N ALA A 49 7.06 -3.54 6.69
CA ALA A 49 5.66 -3.20 6.42
C ALA A 49 4.67 -4.30 6.84
N ALA A 50 5.04 -5.57 6.71
CA ALA A 50 4.16 -6.73 6.89
C ALA A 50 3.35 -6.75 8.19
N PRO A 51 3.92 -6.47 9.39
CA PRO A 51 3.16 -6.46 10.64
C PRO A 51 2.02 -5.42 10.63
N PHE A 52 2.23 -4.28 9.98
CA PHE A 52 1.23 -3.21 9.90
C PHE A 52 0.17 -3.48 8.83
N VAL A 53 0.55 -4.10 7.72
CA VAL A 53 -0.42 -4.59 6.72
C VAL A 53 -1.35 -5.63 7.33
N ALA A 54 -0.81 -6.51 8.17
CA ALA A 54 -1.54 -7.61 8.80
C ALA A 54 -2.28 -7.24 10.11
N ALA A 55 -2.09 -6.01 10.63
CA ALA A 55 -2.62 -5.59 11.95
C ALA A 55 -4.15 -5.69 12.01
N SER A 56 -4.67 -6.78 12.54
CA SER A 56 -6.10 -7.13 12.56
C SER A 56 -6.94 -6.09 13.31
N GLY A 57 -8.09 -5.75 12.74
CA GLY A 57 -9.02 -4.78 13.32
C GLY A 57 -8.60 -3.30 13.17
N ALA A 58 -7.36 -2.99 12.76
CA ALA A 58 -6.93 -1.62 12.57
C ALA A 58 -7.58 -0.99 11.32
N PRO A 59 -7.92 0.33 11.33
CA PRO A 59 -8.40 1.06 10.16
C PRO A 59 -7.42 0.99 8.98
N VAL A 60 -7.94 1.03 7.76
CA VAL A 60 -7.15 0.92 6.52
C VAL A 60 -6.10 2.04 6.43
N GLY A 61 -6.49 3.29 6.64
CA GLY A 61 -5.56 4.43 6.61
C GLY A 61 -4.43 4.30 7.64
N GLN A 62 -4.73 3.81 8.84
CA GLN A 62 -3.74 3.59 9.89
C GLN A 62 -2.73 2.49 9.50
N ARG A 63 -3.21 1.39 8.89
CA ARG A 63 -2.31 0.33 8.39
C ARG A 63 -1.40 0.88 7.28
N ILE A 64 -1.96 1.61 6.31
CA ILE A 64 -1.20 2.23 5.23
C ILE A 64 -0.11 3.14 5.80
N SER A 65 -0.49 4.08 6.67
CA SER A 65 0.44 5.05 7.25
C SER A 65 1.58 4.35 8.00
N ARG A 66 1.27 3.40 8.88
CA ARG A 66 2.28 2.67 9.66
C ARG A 66 3.17 1.79 8.81
N ALA A 67 2.62 1.08 7.82
CA ALA A 67 3.39 0.23 6.92
C ALA A 67 4.41 1.05 6.10
N ILE A 68 3.98 2.19 5.54
CA ILE A 68 4.85 3.09 4.79
C ILE A 68 5.91 3.71 5.70
N MET A 69 5.54 4.18 6.89
CA MET A 69 6.50 4.73 7.87
C MET A 69 7.57 3.71 8.25
N ALA A 70 7.19 2.45 8.49
CA ALA A 70 8.12 1.38 8.83
C ALA A 70 9.05 1.04 7.66
N SER A 71 8.51 0.95 6.45
CA SER A 71 9.28 0.70 5.22
C SER A 71 10.30 1.81 4.95
N VAL A 72 9.86 3.07 4.93
CA VAL A 72 10.74 4.24 4.70
C VAL A 72 11.76 4.38 5.82
N GLY A 73 11.36 4.15 7.08
CA GLY A 73 12.25 4.18 8.23
C GLY A 73 13.38 3.14 8.16
N ALA A 74 13.10 1.96 7.57
CA ALA A 74 14.08 0.89 7.43
C ALA A 74 15.05 1.09 6.25
N THR A 75 14.58 1.71 5.16
CA THR A 75 15.33 1.78 3.88
C THR A 75 15.76 3.20 3.51
N GLY A 76 15.16 4.21 4.11
CA GLY A 76 15.33 5.61 3.71
C GLY A 76 14.70 5.97 2.35
N GLN A 77 13.96 5.05 1.74
CA GLN A 77 13.47 5.18 0.37
C GLN A 77 11.98 4.79 0.24
N ASN A 78 11.31 5.35 -0.78
CA ASN A 78 9.99 4.90 -1.18
C ASN A 78 10.12 3.68 -2.09
N ILE A 79 9.86 2.51 -1.56
CA ILE A 79 10.04 1.25 -2.28
C ILE A 79 8.70 0.58 -2.60
N ASN A 80 7.79 0.49 -1.62
CA ASN A 80 6.60 -0.37 -1.72
C ASN A 80 5.27 0.38 -1.54
N LEU A 81 5.22 1.71 -1.76
CA LEU A 81 3.99 2.49 -1.59
C LEU A 81 2.79 1.90 -2.35
N GLY A 82 2.97 1.62 -3.64
CA GLY A 82 1.89 1.09 -4.48
C GLY A 82 1.36 -0.26 -4.01
N ILE A 83 2.26 -1.18 -3.64
CA ILE A 83 1.86 -2.51 -3.17
C ILE A 83 1.18 -2.44 -1.79
N VAL A 84 1.62 -1.55 -0.90
CA VAL A 84 0.96 -1.31 0.39
C VAL A 84 -0.45 -0.75 0.20
N LEU A 85 -0.61 0.28 -0.66
CA LEU A 85 -1.93 0.85 -0.96
C LEU A 85 -2.90 -0.18 -1.53
N LEU A 86 -2.40 -1.14 -2.32
CA LEU A 86 -3.20 -2.24 -2.89
C LEU A 86 -3.50 -3.32 -1.86
N CYS A 87 -2.49 -3.79 -1.11
CA CYS A 87 -2.60 -4.96 -0.24
C CYS A 87 -3.33 -4.69 1.07
N VAL A 88 -3.26 -3.47 1.62
CA VAL A 88 -3.92 -3.17 2.91
C VAL A 88 -5.44 -3.35 2.87
N PRO A 89 -6.19 -2.82 1.87
CA PRO A 89 -7.62 -3.10 1.76
C PRO A 89 -7.93 -4.60 1.56
N LEU A 90 -7.08 -5.32 0.83
CA LEU A 90 -7.21 -6.78 0.66
C LEU A 90 -7.01 -7.53 1.97
N ALA A 91 -5.99 -7.17 2.75
CA ALA A 91 -5.73 -7.73 4.06
C ALA A 91 -6.90 -7.49 5.02
N ALA A 92 -7.41 -6.27 5.09
CA ALA A 92 -8.59 -5.93 5.91
C ALA A 92 -9.86 -6.71 5.48
N ALA A 93 -10.01 -6.99 4.19
CA ALA A 93 -11.09 -7.80 3.66
C ALA A 93 -10.91 -9.28 4.02
N ALA A 94 -9.69 -9.81 3.94
CA ALA A 94 -9.38 -11.21 4.25
C ALA A 94 -9.73 -11.61 5.69
N GLU A 95 -9.66 -10.69 6.64
CA GLU A 95 -10.08 -10.91 8.03
C GLU A 95 -11.56 -11.26 8.16
N LYS A 96 -12.39 -10.79 7.25
CA LYS A 96 -13.86 -10.91 7.27
C LYS A 96 -14.40 -11.84 6.18
N ALA A 97 -13.55 -12.21 5.21
CA ALA A 97 -13.95 -12.93 4.00
C ALA A 97 -14.02 -14.43 4.23
N ARG A 98 -15.19 -14.93 4.54
CA ARG A 98 -15.46 -16.38 4.41
C ARG A 98 -16.88 -16.55 3.88
N PRO A 99 -17.09 -16.97 2.67
CA PRO A 99 -16.20 -17.47 1.61
C PRO A 99 -15.92 -16.49 0.45
N HIS A 100 -16.33 -15.21 0.53
CA HIS A 100 -16.38 -14.30 -0.64
C HIS A 100 -15.47 -13.07 -0.50
N LEU A 101 -14.16 -13.23 -0.77
CA LEU A 101 -13.17 -12.15 -0.68
C LEU A 101 -13.57 -10.90 -1.48
N ARG A 102 -14.07 -11.07 -2.72
CA ARG A 102 -14.48 -9.94 -3.57
C ARG A 102 -15.55 -9.07 -2.91
N ALA A 103 -16.59 -9.69 -2.32
CA ALA A 103 -17.64 -8.96 -1.61
C ALA A 103 -17.09 -8.26 -0.36
N ALA A 104 -16.18 -8.90 0.37
CA ALA A 104 -15.54 -8.30 1.54
C ALA A 104 -14.67 -7.11 1.15
N VAL A 105 -13.93 -7.16 0.03
CA VAL A 105 -13.16 -6.02 -0.51
C VAL A 105 -14.09 -4.86 -0.85
N THR A 106 -15.19 -5.12 -1.56
CA THR A 106 -16.19 -4.09 -1.87
C THR A 106 -16.68 -3.41 -0.60
N HIS A 107 -17.03 -4.19 0.43
CA HIS A 107 -17.50 -3.66 1.71
C HIS A 107 -16.43 -2.82 2.43
N VAL A 108 -15.16 -3.25 2.43
CA VAL A 108 -14.05 -2.47 3.00
C VAL A 108 -13.92 -1.15 2.26
N LEU A 109 -13.90 -1.16 0.92
CA LEU A 109 -13.74 0.05 0.10
C LEU A 109 -14.89 1.05 0.28
N GLU A 110 -16.12 0.57 0.47
CA GLU A 110 -17.29 1.41 0.73
C GLU A 110 -17.26 2.11 2.09
N ARG A 111 -16.49 1.59 3.03
CA ARG A 111 -16.36 2.11 4.39
C ARG A 111 -15.15 3.01 4.60
N LEU A 112 -14.29 3.16 3.60
CA LEU A 112 -13.16 4.09 3.66
C LEU A 112 -13.66 5.52 3.83
N ASP A 113 -13.18 6.19 4.85
CA ASP A 113 -13.63 7.54 5.20
C ASP A 113 -12.56 8.63 4.96
N ARG A 114 -12.78 9.81 5.49
CA ARG A 114 -11.86 10.96 5.37
C ARG A 114 -10.64 10.82 6.26
N GLU A 115 -10.72 10.11 7.37
CA GLU A 115 -9.58 9.83 8.23
C GLU A 115 -8.63 8.85 7.53
N ASP A 116 -9.17 7.80 6.89
CA ASP A 116 -8.39 6.92 6.03
C ASP A 116 -7.69 7.71 4.91
N ALA A 117 -8.38 8.67 4.29
CA ALA A 117 -7.82 9.53 3.26
C ALA A 117 -6.69 10.41 3.82
N SER A 118 -6.86 11.02 4.99
CA SER A 118 -5.84 11.86 5.63
C SER A 118 -4.56 11.09 5.89
N LEU A 119 -4.67 9.91 6.50
CA LEU A 119 -3.53 9.06 6.82
C LEU A 119 -2.84 8.52 5.57
N ALA A 120 -3.60 8.18 4.53
CA ALA A 120 -3.03 7.74 3.25
C ALA A 120 -2.30 8.89 2.53
N PHE A 121 -2.86 10.11 2.54
CA PHE A 121 -2.22 11.30 1.94
C PHE A 121 -0.90 11.62 2.64
N GLU A 122 -0.88 11.61 3.97
CA GLU A 122 0.35 11.79 4.75
C GLU A 122 1.40 10.72 4.42
N ALA A 123 0.98 9.47 4.28
CA ALA A 123 1.86 8.37 3.90
C ALA A 123 2.46 8.57 2.50
N ILE A 124 1.66 8.99 1.53
CA ILE A 124 2.11 9.30 0.17
C ILE A 124 3.14 10.44 0.18
N LEU A 125 2.86 11.52 0.92
CA LEU A 125 3.80 12.65 1.05
C LEU A 125 5.12 12.22 1.71
N ARG A 126 5.05 11.40 2.76
CA ARG A 126 6.25 10.86 3.43
C ARG A 126 7.08 9.98 2.51
N ALA A 127 6.43 9.15 1.72
CA ALA A 127 7.11 8.31 0.76
C ALA A 127 7.77 9.14 -0.37
N SER A 128 7.34 10.38 -0.58
CA SER A 128 7.86 11.28 -1.61
C SER A 128 8.08 10.59 -2.95
N PRO A 129 7.05 9.97 -3.55
CA PRO A 129 7.22 9.22 -4.78
C PRO A 129 7.72 10.13 -5.90
N GLY A 130 8.69 9.64 -6.68
CA GLY A 130 9.12 10.30 -7.90
C GLY A 130 7.92 10.47 -8.85
N GLY A 131 7.80 11.64 -9.48
CA GLY A 131 6.69 11.91 -10.39
C GLY A 131 5.36 12.28 -9.72
N LEU A 132 5.34 12.56 -8.41
CA LEU A 132 4.18 13.13 -7.74
C LEU A 132 3.95 14.55 -8.26
N GLY A 133 3.19 14.67 -9.34
CA GLY A 133 2.76 15.94 -9.92
C GLY A 133 1.75 16.68 -9.02
N GLU A 134 1.21 17.80 -9.53
CA GLU A 134 0.08 18.48 -8.90
C GLU A 134 -1.24 17.89 -9.41
N ALA A 135 -2.17 17.66 -8.51
CA ALA A 135 -3.50 17.18 -8.86
C ALA A 135 -4.51 18.34 -8.76
N PRO A 136 -5.35 18.59 -9.82
CA PRO A 136 -6.33 19.67 -9.79
C PRO A 136 -7.43 19.45 -8.76
N ARG A 137 -7.66 18.21 -8.34
CA ARG A 137 -8.61 17.81 -7.29
C ARG A 137 -7.98 16.78 -6.39
N TYR A 138 -8.26 16.90 -5.10
CA TYR A 138 -7.80 15.96 -4.05
C TYR A 138 -6.28 15.74 -4.07
N ASP A 139 -5.52 16.84 -4.26
CA ASP A 139 -4.07 16.78 -4.14
C ASP A 139 -3.69 16.37 -2.72
N VAL A 140 -2.74 15.45 -2.62
CA VAL A 140 -2.32 14.89 -1.33
C VAL A 140 -1.67 15.91 -0.40
N ARG A 141 -1.25 17.08 -0.93
CA ARG A 141 -0.72 18.21 -0.14
C ARG A 141 -1.79 19.00 0.59
N SER A 142 -3.06 18.78 0.26
CA SER A 142 -4.20 19.44 0.88
C SER A 142 -4.99 18.45 1.75
N PRO A 143 -5.58 18.88 2.86
CA PRO A 143 -6.46 18.04 3.65
C PRO A 143 -7.58 17.44 2.79
N PRO A 144 -7.88 16.14 2.88
CA PRO A 144 -8.92 15.51 2.09
C PRO A 144 -10.31 16.06 2.50
N THR A 145 -11.14 16.31 1.51
CA THR A 145 -12.55 16.71 1.71
C THR A 145 -13.52 15.55 1.42
N VAL A 146 -13.00 14.45 0.93
CA VAL A 146 -13.73 13.23 0.50
C VAL A 146 -13.15 11.98 1.14
N SER A 147 -13.81 10.85 0.98
CA SER A 147 -13.28 9.54 1.39
C SER A 147 -12.06 9.13 0.58
N LEU A 148 -11.25 8.21 1.14
CA LEU A 148 -10.09 7.66 0.40
C LEU A 148 -10.52 7.01 -0.92
N ARG A 149 -11.67 6.31 -0.95
CA ARG A 149 -12.20 5.69 -2.17
C ARG A 149 -12.48 6.73 -3.26
N GLU A 150 -13.12 7.85 -2.91
CA GLU A 150 -13.45 8.91 -3.87
C GLU A 150 -12.18 9.59 -4.41
N ALA A 151 -11.21 9.87 -3.54
CA ALA A 151 -9.94 10.43 -3.95
C ALA A 151 -9.18 9.51 -4.92
N MET A 152 -9.14 8.21 -4.64
CA MET A 152 -8.48 7.21 -5.49
C MET A 152 -9.23 7.00 -6.82
N ALA A 153 -10.57 7.05 -6.84
CA ALA A 153 -11.35 6.98 -8.07
C ALA A 153 -11.06 8.16 -9.01
N GLU A 154 -10.94 9.38 -8.46
CA GLU A 154 -10.52 10.56 -9.22
C GLU A 154 -9.10 10.39 -9.79
N ALA A 155 -8.16 9.88 -9.00
CA ALA A 155 -6.80 9.61 -9.46
C ALA A 155 -6.77 8.57 -10.59
N ALA A 156 -7.55 7.49 -10.48
CA ALA A 156 -7.64 6.45 -11.50
C ALA A 156 -8.15 6.98 -12.84
N SER A 157 -9.10 7.92 -12.84
CA SER A 157 -9.62 8.52 -14.08
C SER A 157 -8.55 9.28 -14.87
N ARG A 158 -7.55 9.85 -14.19
CA ARG A 158 -6.42 10.55 -14.81
C ARG A 158 -5.31 9.62 -15.31
N ALA A 159 -5.14 8.48 -14.65
CA ALA A 159 -4.10 7.51 -15.04
C ALA A 159 -4.48 6.72 -16.31
N SER A 160 -5.76 6.78 -16.72
CA SER A 160 -6.29 6.06 -17.90
C SER A 160 -6.27 6.89 -19.18
N THR A 161 -5.75 8.13 -19.13
CA THR A 161 -5.55 9.03 -20.27
C THR A 161 -4.08 9.16 -20.62
#